data_e3b1702c50bb408445dbf0f2477f1618
#
_entry.id   e3b1702c50bb408445dbf0f2477f1618
#
_cell.length_a   1.000
_cell.length_b   1.000
_cell.length_c   1.000
_cell.angle_alpha   90.00
_cell.angle_beta   90.00
_cell.angle_gamma   90.00
#
_symmetry.space_group_name_H-M   'P 1'
#
loop_
_entity.id
_entity.type
_entity.pdbx_description
1 polymer ?
#
loop_
_entity_poly.entity_id
_entity_poly.type
_entity_poly.pdbx_seq_one_letter_code
_entity_poly.pdbx_strand_id
1 'polypeptide(L)'
;MTTVWKVLRTGREGVLSSAVVWPPLGLLYMVDGEWLRERWDGVFAFADAAQAREFADGLKPSCEIWKCEAESVHDVSHVLATYSLRWAVTGAHDKWLGLIRAGKLSSAREYARKAGFAQCYAPYGTVLCDGLRFIEEVST
;
A
#
# COMPACT_ATOMS: atom_id res chain seq x y z
N MET A 1 11.75 13.15 -7.65
CA MET A 1 10.62 12.42 -7.05
C MET A 1 10.05 11.42 -8.03
N THR A 2 9.53 10.32 -7.55
CA THR A 2 9.04 9.23 -8.39
C THR A 2 7.53 9.34 -8.56
N THR A 3 7.03 9.12 -9.76
CA THR A 3 5.60 9.05 -10.02
C THR A 3 5.11 7.62 -9.79
N VAL A 4 4.03 7.49 -9.02
CA VAL A 4 3.36 6.21 -8.75
C VAL A 4 1.86 6.38 -8.88
N TRP A 5 1.13 5.27 -8.90
CA TRP A 5 -0.33 5.27 -9.00
C TRP A 5 -0.92 4.53 -7.81
N LYS A 6 -1.87 5.19 -7.15
CA LYS A 6 -2.56 4.63 -5.99
C LYS A 6 -3.98 4.25 -6.37
N VAL A 7 -4.35 3.01 -6.07
CA VAL A 7 -5.72 2.54 -6.26
C VAL A 7 -6.44 2.68 -4.93
N LEU A 8 -7.52 3.47 -4.92
CA LEU A 8 -8.33 3.71 -3.74
C LEU A 8 -9.69 3.07 -3.92
N ARG A 9 -10.16 2.43 -2.87
CA ARG A 9 -11.50 1.88 -2.81
C ARG A 9 -12.45 2.95 -2.29
N THR A 10 -13.56 3.16 -3.00
CA THR A 10 -14.63 4.04 -2.53
C THR A 10 -15.55 3.23 -1.63
N GLY A 11 -15.63 3.63 -0.36
CA GLY A 11 -16.53 3.03 0.62
C GLY A 11 -17.86 3.76 0.69
N ARG A 12 -18.59 3.51 1.78
CA ARG A 12 -19.86 4.20 2.05
C ARG A 12 -19.60 5.70 2.19
N GLU A 13 -20.52 6.52 1.70
CA GLU A 13 -20.48 7.99 1.78
C GLU A 13 -19.24 8.61 1.13
N GLY A 14 -18.64 7.91 0.14
CA GLY A 14 -17.51 8.43 -0.60
C GLY A 14 -16.18 8.42 0.15
N VAL A 15 -16.09 7.70 1.26
CA VAL A 15 -14.83 7.56 2.01
C VAL A 15 -13.83 6.73 1.20
N LEU A 16 -12.62 7.26 1.01
CA LEU A 16 -11.56 6.61 0.25
C LEU A 16 -10.62 5.84 1.18
N SER A 17 -10.30 4.61 0.83
CA SER A 17 -9.37 3.77 1.57
C SER A 17 -8.45 3.01 0.61
N SER A 18 -7.34 2.46 1.14
CA SER A 18 -6.44 1.64 0.32
C SER A 18 -7.17 0.42 -0.24
N ALA A 19 -6.95 0.12 -1.53
CA ALA A 19 -7.46 -1.09 -2.14
C ALA A 19 -6.60 -2.32 -1.80
N VAL A 20 -5.38 -2.12 -1.31
CA VAL A 20 -4.43 -3.19 -0.98
C VAL A 20 -4.52 -3.56 0.50
N VAL A 21 -4.68 -2.57 1.38
CA VAL A 21 -4.71 -2.75 2.84
C VAL A 21 -6.13 -2.51 3.35
N TRP A 22 -6.70 -3.50 4.03
CA TRP A 22 -8.07 -3.45 4.55
C TRP A 22 -8.19 -2.75 5.91
N PRO A 23 -9.32 -2.07 6.20
CA PRO A 23 -9.62 -1.62 7.56
C PRO A 23 -9.60 -2.80 8.56
N PRO A 24 -9.28 -2.55 9.86
CA PRO A 24 -9.11 -1.22 10.48
C PRO A 24 -7.71 -0.60 10.33
N LEU A 25 -6.74 -1.33 9.79
CA LEU A 25 -5.37 -0.84 9.66
C LEU A 25 -5.11 -0.13 8.34
N GLY A 26 -6.01 -0.22 7.37
CA GLY A 26 -5.94 0.53 6.12
C GLY A 26 -6.18 2.00 6.36
N LEU A 27 -5.41 2.84 5.66
CA LEU A 27 -5.54 4.29 5.78
C LEU A 27 -6.81 4.79 5.12
N LEU A 28 -7.42 5.80 5.75
CA LEU A 28 -8.42 6.62 5.09
C LEU A 28 -7.69 7.79 4.43
N TYR A 29 -7.93 7.99 3.14
CA TYR A 29 -7.19 8.96 2.36
C TYR A 29 -7.98 10.24 2.14
N MET A 30 -7.32 11.37 2.37
CA MET A 30 -7.80 12.68 1.96
C MET A 30 -6.94 13.13 0.78
N VAL A 31 -7.58 13.35 -0.36
CA VAL A 31 -6.89 13.73 -1.61
C VAL A 31 -6.77 15.25 -1.71
N ASP A 32 -6.09 15.85 -0.76
CA ASP A 32 -5.99 17.30 -0.58
C ASP A 32 -4.66 17.90 -1.06
N GLY A 33 -3.81 17.10 -1.70
CA GLY A 33 -2.51 17.56 -2.21
C GLY A 33 -1.41 17.63 -1.16
N GLU A 34 -1.69 17.29 0.08
CA GLU A 34 -0.70 17.26 1.14
C GLU A 34 0.07 15.94 1.15
N TRP A 35 1.28 15.97 1.71
CA TRP A 35 2.09 14.76 1.86
C TRP A 35 1.51 13.86 2.94
N LEU A 36 1.30 12.60 2.58
CA LEU A 36 0.91 11.53 3.49
C LEU A 36 2.14 10.69 3.81
N ARG A 37 2.50 10.59 5.08
CA ARG A 37 3.63 9.77 5.56
C ARG A 37 3.16 8.89 6.69
N GLU A 38 2.78 7.67 6.34
CA GLU A 38 2.36 6.69 7.34
C GLU A 38 3.53 5.82 7.79
N ARG A 39 3.60 5.56 9.07
CA ARG A 39 4.77 4.91 9.66
C ARG A 39 4.63 3.41 9.78
N TRP A 40 3.48 2.91 10.18
CA TRP A 40 3.37 1.52 10.59
C TRP A 40 2.55 0.63 9.67
N ASP A 41 1.69 1.13 8.83
CA ASP A 41 1.03 0.31 7.81
C ASP A 41 1.65 0.44 6.42
N GLY A 42 2.54 1.42 6.25
CA GLY A 42 3.18 1.70 4.97
C GLY A 42 2.20 2.27 3.95
N VAL A 43 2.73 2.83 2.89
CA VAL A 43 1.91 3.34 1.79
C VAL A 43 2.25 2.56 0.53
N PHE A 44 1.36 1.64 0.15
CA PHE A 44 1.54 0.82 -1.04
C PHE A 44 0.90 1.48 -2.26
N ALA A 45 1.61 1.43 -3.38
CA ALA A 45 1.15 1.99 -4.65
C ALA A 45 1.66 1.13 -5.80
N PHE A 46 1.39 1.53 -7.03
CA PHE A 46 1.87 0.84 -8.23
C PHE A 46 2.89 1.72 -8.96
N ALA A 47 3.97 1.10 -9.42
CA ALA A 47 5.00 1.79 -10.17
C ALA A 47 4.55 2.13 -11.60
N ASP A 48 3.51 1.49 -12.11
CA ASP A 48 3.06 1.58 -13.50
C ASP A 48 1.54 1.76 -13.58
N ALA A 49 1.10 2.70 -14.43
CA ALA A 49 -0.32 3.01 -14.57
C ALA A 49 -1.14 1.85 -15.13
N ALA A 50 -0.57 1.08 -16.06
CA ALA A 50 -1.27 -0.07 -16.66
C ALA A 50 -1.54 -1.15 -15.62
N GLN A 51 -0.60 -1.39 -14.73
CA GLN A 51 -0.73 -2.36 -13.65
C GLN A 51 -1.75 -1.92 -12.61
N ALA A 52 -1.78 -0.62 -12.30
CA ALA A 52 -2.80 -0.06 -11.41
C ALA A 52 -4.20 -0.26 -12.00
N ARG A 53 -4.36 -0.03 -13.30
CA ARG A 53 -5.65 -0.25 -13.99
C ARG A 53 -6.05 -1.72 -13.99
N GLU A 54 -5.13 -2.61 -14.28
CA GLU A 54 -5.40 -4.06 -14.26
C GLU A 54 -5.89 -4.51 -12.88
N PHE A 55 -5.22 -4.04 -11.84
CA PHE A 55 -5.61 -4.33 -10.47
C PHE A 55 -7.01 -3.76 -10.14
N ALA A 56 -7.25 -2.49 -10.50
CA ALA A 56 -8.53 -1.84 -10.25
C ALA A 56 -9.68 -2.51 -10.98
N ASP A 57 -9.45 -2.95 -12.22
CA ASP A 57 -10.46 -3.66 -13.02
C ASP A 57 -10.90 -4.97 -12.36
N GLY A 58 -9.99 -5.64 -11.64
CA GLY A 58 -10.31 -6.85 -10.90
C GLY A 58 -11.12 -6.60 -9.62
N LEU A 59 -11.21 -5.36 -9.15
CA LEU A 59 -11.84 -5.01 -7.87
C LEU A 59 -13.21 -4.34 -8.00
N LYS A 60 -13.79 -4.31 -9.18
CA LYS A 60 -15.05 -3.61 -9.44
C LYS A 60 -16.08 -3.73 -8.29
N PRO A 61 -16.92 -2.70 -8.11
CA PRO A 61 -17.17 -1.58 -9.03
C PRO A 61 -16.59 -0.23 -8.62
N SER A 62 -15.95 -0.09 -7.46
CA SER A 62 -15.77 1.23 -6.85
C SER A 62 -14.32 1.53 -6.48
N CYS A 63 -13.45 1.62 -7.51
CA CYS A 63 -12.07 2.06 -7.30
C CYS A 63 -11.76 3.32 -8.09
N GLU A 64 -10.95 4.19 -7.49
CA GLU A 64 -10.37 5.35 -8.16
C GLU A 64 -8.87 5.11 -8.29
N ILE A 65 -8.30 5.59 -9.38
CA ILE A 65 -6.85 5.55 -9.60
C ILE A 65 -6.33 6.98 -9.56
N TRP A 66 -5.34 7.21 -8.72
CA TRP A 66 -4.73 8.53 -8.56
C TRP A 66 -3.26 8.50 -8.94
N LYS A 67 -2.86 9.45 -9.77
CA LYS A 67 -1.45 9.72 -10.06
C LYS A 67 -0.87 10.47 -8.87
N CYS A 68 0.27 10.02 -8.37
CA CYS A 68 0.88 10.54 -7.16
C CYS A 68 2.37 10.77 -7.34
N GLU A 69 2.93 11.67 -6.53
CA GLU A 69 4.36 11.75 -6.29
C GLU A 69 4.70 10.92 -5.06
N ALA A 70 5.82 10.23 -5.08
CA ALA A 70 6.26 9.38 -3.98
C ALA A 70 7.68 9.73 -3.52
N GLU A 71 7.88 9.64 -2.21
CA GLU A 71 9.22 9.65 -1.60
C GLU A 71 9.67 8.22 -1.40
N SER A 72 10.93 7.93 -1.72
CA SER A 72 11.59 6.66 -1.42
C SER A 72 10.74 5.43 -1.76
N VAL A 73 10.85 4.97 -2.99
CA VAL A 73 10.08 3.83 -3.49
C VAL A 73 10.89 2.55 -3.31
N HIS A 74 10.27 1.54 -2.70
CA HIS A 74 10.88 0.24 -2.41
C HIS A 74 10.13 -0.89 -3.08
N ASP A 75 10.86 -1.87 -3.60
CA ASP A 75 10.25 -3.08 -4.18
C ASP A 75 9.58 -3.92 -3.10
N VAL A 76 8.49 -4.58 -3.50
CA VAL A 76 7.70 -5.44 -2.62
C VAL A 76 7.41 -6.76 -3.35
N SER A 77 7.65 -7.89 -2.69
CA SER A 77 7.31 -9.21 -3.25
C SER A 77 6.03 -9.77 -2.63
N HIS A 78 5.82 -9.53 -1.35
CA HIS A 78 4.68 -10.05 -0.58
C HIS A 78 4.05 -8.94 0.24
N VAL A 79 2.74 -9.02 0.41
CA VAL A 79 1.98 -8.17 1.33
C VAL A 79 1.31 -9.05 2.36
N LEU A 80 0.89 -8.45 3.47
CA LEU A 80 0.18 -9.18 4.49
C LEU A 80 -1.27 -9.41 4.04
N ALA A 81 -1.72 -10.65 4.10
CA ALA A 81 -3.08 -11.01 3.70
C ALA A 81 -4.10 -10.57 4.74
N THR A 82 -3.68 -10.48 6.00
CA THR A 82 -4.52 -10.02 7.10
C THR A 82 -3.70 -9.10 8.00
N TYR A 83 -4.38 -8.18 8.68
CA TYR A 83 -3.76 -7.25 9.61
C TYR A 83 -4.34 -7.44 11.01
N SER A 84 -3.49 -7.25 12.01
CA SER A 84 -3.88 -7.32 13.43
C SER A 84 -3.32 -6.11 14.16
N LEU A 85 -4.14 -5.48 14.98
CA LEU A 85 -3.70 -4.39 15.87
C LEU A 85 -2.58 -4.85 16.80
N ARG A 86 -2.59 -6.13 17.17
CA ARG A 86 -1.53 -6.71 18.01
C ARG A 86 -0.15 -6.56 17.35
N TRP A 87 -0.06 -6.75 16.04
CA TRP A 87 1.22 -6.62 15.33
C TRP A 87 1.74 -5.18 15.35
N ALA A 88 0.85 -4.21 15.24
CA ALA A 88 1.22 -2.80 15.34
C ALA A 88 1.72 -2.47 16.75
N VAL A 89 1.01 -2.93 17.78
CA VAL A 89 1.35 -2.67 19.19
C VAL A 89 2.69 -3.32 19.56
N THR A 90 2.97 -4.52 19.07
CA THR A 90 4.22 -5.23 19.37
C THR A 90 5.40 -4.77 18.52
N GLY A 91 5.18 -3.88 17.56
CA GLY A 91 6.22 -3.43 16.64
C GLY A 91 6.60 -4.42 15.55
N ALA A 92 5.92 -5.56 15.46
CA ALA A 92 6.22 -6.58 14.46
C ALA A 92 5.99 -6.07 13.03
N HIS A 93 4.95 -5.28 12.84
CA HIS A 93 4.63 -4.68 11.54
C HIS A 93 5.71 -3.69 11.10
N ASP A 94 6.18 -2.83 12.00
CA ASP A 94 7.27 -1.88 11.75
C ASP A 94 8.55 -2.59 11.35
N LYS A 95 8.87 -3.69 12.03
CA LYS A 95 10.07 -4.48 11.75
C LYS A 95 10.00 -5.11 10.36
N TRP A 96 8.84 -5.63 9.98
CA TRP A 96 8.61 -6.16 8.64
C TRP A 96 8.79 -5.08 7.56
N LEU A 97 8.18 -3.92 7.75
CA LEU A 97 8.34 -2.78 6.83
C LEU A 97 9.80 -2.32 6.74
N GLY A 98 10.50 -2.29 7.86
CA GLY A 98 11.92 -1.94 7.90
C GLY A 98 12.79 -2.87 7.05
N LEU A 99 12.50 -4.16 7.04
CA LEU A 99 13.20 -5.12 6.20
C LEU A 99 12.92 -4.88 4.71
N ILE A 100 11.69 -4.57 4.35
CA ILE A 100 11.32 -4.21 2.97
C ILE A 100 12.08 -2.95 2.53
N ARG A 101 12.10 -1.91 3.38
CA ARG A 101 12.81 -0.66 3.08
C ARG A 101 14.31 -0.85 2.91
N ALA A 102 14.88 -1.83 3.62
CA ALA A 102 16.28 -2.18 3.48
C ALA A 102 16.58 -3.05 2.25
N GLY A 103 15.58 -3.40 1.45
CA GLY A 103 15.74 -4.27 0.29
C GLY A 103 15.90 -5.75 0.62
N LYS A 104 15.66 -6.14 1.88
CA LYS A 104 15.82 -7.51 2.37
C LYS A 104 14.52 -8.28 2.25
N LEU A 105 14.05 -8.50 1.02
CA LEU A 105 12.73 -9.10 0.78
C LEU A 105 12.60 -10.53 1.30
N SER A 106 13.64 -11.36 1.14
CA SER A 106 13.64 -12.72 1.67
C SER A 106 13.59 -12.72 3.19
N SER A 107 14.32 -11.82 3.83
CA SER A 107 14.32 -11.68 5.30
C SER A 107 12.97 -11.19 5.81
N ALA A 108 12.34 -10.26 5.10
CA ALA A 108 11.00 -9.78 5.44
C ALA A 108 9.97 -10.91 5.38
N ARG A 109 10.01 -11.70 4.33
CA ARG A 109 9.13 -12.86 4.16
C ARG A 109 9.31 -13.89 5.28
N GLU A 110 10.55 -14.22 5.62
CA GLU A 110 10.86 -15.17 6.68
C GLU A 110 10.47 -14.65 8.05
N TYR A 111 10.69 -13.37 8.31
CA TYR A 111 10.27 -12.72 9.54
C TYR A 111 8.74 -12.78 9.71
N ALA A 112 8.00 -12.44 8.65
CA ALA A 112 6.55 -12.49 8.66
C ALA A 112 6.03 -13.92 8.90
N ARG A 113 6.66 -14.92 8.30
CA ARG A 113 6.32 -16.32 8.51
C ARG A 113 6.49 -16.72 9.96
N LYS A 114 7.63 -16.38 10.57
CA LYS A 114 7.93 -16.71 11.98
C LYS A 114 7.01 -15.97 12.96
N ALA A 115 6.63 -14.75 12.62
CA ALA A 115 5.73 -13.96 13.43
C ALA A 115 4.25 -14.38 13.31
N GLY A 116 3.95 -15.31 12.40
CA GLY A 116 2.59 -15.80 12.19
C GLY A 116 1.74 -14.92 11.29
N PHE A 117 2.35 -14.04 10.49
CA PHE A 117 1.63 -13.23 9.53
C PHE A 117 1.18 -14.08 8.34
N ALA A 118 -0.10 -13.98 7.97
CA ALA A 118 -0.56 -14.52 6.70
C ALA A 118 -0.09 -13.62 5.56
N GLN A 119 0.57 -14.19 4.57
CA GLN A 119 1.14 -13.46 3.45
C GLN A 119 0.57 -13.95 2.12
N CYS A 120 0.56 -13.05 1.13
CA CYS A 120 0.27 -13.37 -0.26
C CYS A 120 1.23 -12.60 -1.16
N TYR A 121 1.34 -13.04 -2.42
CA TYR A 121 2.10 -12.28 -3.40
C TYR A 121 1.48 -10.91 -3.59
N ALA A 122 2.33 -9.87 -3.63
CA ALA A 122 1.87 -8.53 -3.95
C ALA A 122 1.33 -8.49 -5.39
N PRO A 123 0.28 -7.71 -5.67
CA PRO A 123 -0.11 -7.48 -7.05
C PRO A 123 1.09 -6.96 -7.86
N TYR A 124 1.20 -7.42 -9.10
CA TYR A 124 2.34 -7.06 -9.95
C TYR A 124 2.49 -5.54 -10.06
N GLY A 125 3.70 -5.05 -9.86
CA GLY A 125 4.01 -3.62 -9.90
C GLY A 125 3.83 -2.89 -8.57
N THR A 126 3.49 -3.59 -7.49
CA THR A 126 3.34 -2.99 -6.16
C THR A 126 4.69 -2.49 -5.63
N VAL A 127 4.67 -1.29 -5.06
CA VAL A 127 5.82 -0.69 -4.38
C VAL A 127 5.38 -0.14 -3.04
N LEU A 128 6.33 -0.04 -2.11
CA LEU A 128 6.14 0.62 -0.82
C LEU A 128 6.76 2.01 -0.90
N CYS A 129 6.00 3.04 -0.52
CA CYS A 129 6.46 4.42 -0.50
C CYS A 129 6.59 4.90 0.94
N ASP A 130 7.61 5.72 1.21
CA ASP A 130 7.75 6.36 2.52
C ASP A 130 6.83 7.58 2.66
N GLY A 131 6.49 8.20 1.54
CA GLY A 131 5.53 9.29 1.49
C GLY A 131 4.83 9.35 0.14
N LEU A 132 3.64 9.91 0.14
CA LEU A 132 2.78 9.97 -1.04
C LEU A 132 2.05 11.31 -1.08
N ARG A 133 1.96 11.91 -2.26
CA ARG A 133 1.15 13.10 -2.49
C ARG A 133 0.28 12.90 -3.73
N PHE A 134 -1.02 13.07 -3.56
CA PHE A 134 -1.98 12.92 -4.65
C PHE A 134 -1.92 14.13 -5.58
N ILE A 135 -1.82 13.89 -6.88
CA ILE A 135 -1.71 14.94 -7.90
C ILE A 135 -3.02 15.08 -8.68
N GLU A 136 -3.49 13.99 -9.30
CA GLU A 136 -4.72 14.03 -10.09
C GLU A 136 -5.35 12.64 -10.18
N GLU A 137 -6.68 12.61 -10.31
CA GLU A 137 -7.39 11.38 -10.58
C GLU A 137 -7.21 11.01 -12.06
N VAL A 138 -6.92 9.73 -12.30
CA VAL A 138 -6.75 9.19 -13.65
C VAL A 138 -8.05 8.57 -14.10
N SER A 139 -8.54 8.97 -15.27
CA SER A 139 -9.75 8.38 -15.85
C SER A 139 -9.56 6.91 -16.15
N THR A 140 -10.50 6.10 -15.73
CA THR A 140 -10.53 4.66 -16.01
C THR A 140 -11.25 4.35 -17.29
#